data_a578a1d983ae014a8c0aa980b27656bc
#
_entry.id   a578a1d983ae014a8c0aa980b27656bc
#
_cell.length_a   1.000
_cell.length_b   1.000
_cell.length_c   1.000
_cell.angle_alpha   90.00
_cell.angle_beta   90.00
_cell.angle_gamma   90.00
#
_symmetry.space_group_name_H-M   'P 1'
#
loop_
_entity.id
_entity.type
_entity.pdbx_description
1 polymer ?
#
loop_
_entity_poly.entity_id
_entity_poly.type
_entity_poly.pdbx_seq_one_letter_code
_entity_poly.pdbx_strand_id
1 'polypeptide(L)'
;MDRPLTSELRPTKPPNTFSTLESACPTLEHAKSTLLTARLQHQSATLLRHPYDPSGWIARSATLTTLGFPELAVGDAHKATRLCETMLSFLDSRPDENWSLGNGSGFWMLNDNTTTANKAQGGEEQLRTTLHTFDLQARQLQASNFHYKEHKEGKYVPQEYPWLEAKHCGRSQSVLDDIIAEIANNEVKTTAGLPCIEVKRCTFRPGEEDESDGAALGIFATCNLRKDTKILVDRTEFFGCNGPGPKNCRANLGGGAGCLHPIHPNIGSDEGKHDLRWVRERAGSHAADPLLVCRVLMACAQANLESPLDLPAIARLTATYHRQAVKTFRLDRDFAIINDALELFGFDIFANQNYDTWVMFTLSARLSNNGWTNPMSVSLNPLFSLFNHSCEPNVDWAAQKDHRTVVMRVSKYVVAGEQLFVEYDGFEHDKPVDERRERLTRWIDGPCMCSRCVREEQAQREAASGNDQMQDGQIADVSWLPKDTVRLDALTD
;
A
#
# COMPACT_ATOMS: atom_id res chain seq x y z
N MET A 1 -7.41 34.07 13.93
CA MET A 1 -7.38 33.37 15.24
C MET A 1 -6.47 32.21 15.08
N ASP A 2 -5.22 32.42 15.45
CA ASP A 2 -4.12 31.48 15.24
C ASP A 2 -4.18 30.34 16.25
N ARG A 3 -4.19 29.12 15.76
CA ARG A 3 -3.86 27.94 16.57
C ARG A 3 -2.47 27.46 16.15
N PRO A 4 -1.54 27.30 17.08
CA PRO A 4 -0.23 26.75 16.77
C PRO A 4 -0.36 25.23 16.52
N LEU A 5 0.19 24.80 15.39
CA LEU A 5 0.45 23.39 15.06
C LEU A 5 1.63 22.90 15.92
N THR A 6 1.34 22.31 17.06
CA THR A 6 2.29 21.48 17.78
C THR A 6 1.76 20.06 17.80
N SER A 7 1.99 19.31 16.74
CA SER A 7 1.93 17.85 16.80
C SER A 7 3.30 17.34 17.23
N GLU A 8 3.38 16.84 18.44
CA GLU A 8 4.56 16.10 18.93
C GLU A 8 4.76 14.87 18.05
N LEU A 9 5.77 14.93 17.18
CA LEU A 9 6.27 13.80 16.42
C LEU A 9 6.88 12.80 17.40
N ARG A 10 6.23 11.67 17.62
CA ARG A 10 6.84 10.55 18.32
C ARG A 10 7.97 9.99 17.46
N PRO A 11 9.20 9.93 17.97
CA PRO A 11 10.31 9.36 17.23
C PRO A 11 10.14 7.83 17.13
N THR A 12 9.82 7.33 15.93
CA THR A 12 9.97 5.91 15.63
C THR A 12 11.45 5.61 15.41
N LYS A 13 11.99 4.67 16.18
CA LYS A 13 13.37 4.17 16.00
C LYS A 13 13.55 3.66 14.58
N PRO A 14 14.61 4.07 13.86
CA PRO A 14 14.92 3.49 12.56
C PRO A 14 15.28 2.00 12.69
N PRO A 15 14.99 1.19 11.65
CA PRO A 15 15.32 -0.23 11.67
C PRO A 15 16.83 -0.45 11.70
N ASN A 16 17.30 -1.23 12.67
CA ASN A 16 18.66 -1.73 12.71
C ASN A 16 18.87 -2.74 11.59
N THR A 17 19.49 -2.33 10.49
CA THR A 17 20.16 -3.25 9.56
C THR A 17 21.48 -2.65 9.12
N PHE A 18 22.49 -3.38 9.39
CA PHE A 18 23.92 -3.31 9.17
C PHE A 18 24.71 -3.04 10.47
N SER A 19 24.91 -4.15 11.17
CA SER A 19 26.02 -4.27 12.12
C SER A 19 27.32 -4.29 11.33
N THR A 20 28.15 -3.40 11.66
CA THR A 20 29.62 -3.27 11.70
C THR A 20 30.02 -1.98 11.05
N LEU A 21 30.28 -1.04 11.88
CA LEU A 21 31.30 -0.02 11.91
C LEU A 21 30.77 1.27 12.56
N GLU A 22 31.41 1.57 13.70
CA GLU A 22 31.41 2.83 14.40
C GLU A 22 30.12 3.21 15.16
N SER A 23 30.27 3.22 16.47
CA SER A 23 29.40 3.93 17.41
C SER A 23 29.40 5.43 17.10
N ALA A 24 28.73 5.82 16.00
CA ALA A 24 28.38 7.20 15.78
C ALA A 24 27.50 7.65 16.94
N CYS A 25 27.85 8.77 17.56
CA CYS A 25 27.14 9.33 18.69
C CYS A 25 25.65 9.42 18.36
N PRO A 26 24.72 8.77 19.12
CA PRO A 26 23.30 8.72 18.81
C PRO A 26 22.67 10.13 18.64
N THR A 27 23.27 11.14 19.21
CA THR A 27 22.89 12.56 19.10
C THR A 27 23.16 13.13 17.71
N LEU A 28 24.21 12.69 17.00
CA LEU A 28 24.55 13.20 15.68
C LEU A 28 23.61 12.66 14.59
N GLU A 29 23.30 11.37 14.61
CA GLU A 29 22.35 10.77 13.68
C GLU A 29 20.92 11.30 13.88
N HIS A 30 20.53 11.52 15.14
CA HIS A 30 19.24 12.13 15.44
C HIS A 30 19.16 13.59 14.94
N ALA A 31 20.21 14.38 15.17
CA ALA A 31 20.28 15.77 14.68
C ALA A 31 20.25 15.81 13.15
N LYS A 32 20.94 14.90 12.46
CA LYS A 32 20.94 14.79 11.02
C LYS A 32 19.55 14.44 10.48
N SER A 33 18.88 13.46 11.08
CA SER A 33 17.52 13.07 10.71
C SER A 33 16.53 14.23 10.91
N THR A 34 16.61 14.95 12.02
CA THR A 34 15.76 16.12 12.31
C THR A 34 15.97 17.23 11.28
N LEU A 35 17.24 17.52 10.93
CA LEU A 35 17.56 18.54 9.94
C LEU A 35 17.04 18.16 8.54
N LEU A 36 17.18 16.91 8.14
CA LEU A 36 16.68 16.42 6.84
C LEU A 36 15.14 16.45 6.77
N THR A 37 14.47 16.14 7.87
CA THR A 37 13.00 16.24 7.97
C THR A 37 12.54 17.68 7.86
N ALA A 38 13.18 18.62 8.55
CA ALA A 38 12.88 20.04 8.43
C ALA A 38 13.13 20.57 7.01
N ARG A 39 14.21 20.11 6.37
CA ARG A 39 14.52 20.43 4.96
C ARG A 39 13.43 19.90 4.03
N LEU A 40 12.96 18.67 4.21
CA LEU A 40 11.88 18.08 3.44
C LEU A 40 10.58 18.87 3.56
N GLN A 41 10.21 19.28 4.78
CA GLN A 41 9.04 20.14 5.03
C GLN A 41 9.15 21.48 4.31
N HIS A 42 10.32 22.12 4.37
CA HIS A 42 10.57 23.37 3.66
C HIS A 42 10.46 23.20 2.13
N GLN A 43 11.05 22.15 1.58
CA GLN A 43 10.97 21.85 0.14
C GLN A 43 9.53 21.56 -0.30
N SER A 44 8.75 20.81 0.48
CA SER A 44 7.33 20.56 0.20
C SER A 44 6.52 21.85 0.22
N ALA A 45 6.75 22.73 1.19
CA ALA A 45 6.11 24.05 1.24
C ALA A 45 6.54 24.97 0.07
N THR A 46 7.74 24.80 -0.45
CA THR A 46 8.22 25.53 -1.63
C THR A 46 7.54 25.00 -2.89
N LEU A 47 7.40 23.68 -3.04
CA LEU A 47 6.69 23.06 -4.15
C LEU A 47 5.19 23.40 -4.18
N LEU A 48 4.54 23.63 -3.04
CA LEU A 48 3.17 24.17 -3.01
C LEU A 48 3.05 25.54 -3.67
N ARG A 49 4.09 26.36 -3.58
CA ARG A 49 4.11 27.71 -4.19
C ARG A 49 4.61 27.71 -5.62
N HIS A 50 5.49 26.77 -5.97
CA HIS A 50 6.16 26.68 -7.25
C HIS A 50 6.13 25.22 -7.76
N PRO A 51 4.93 24.64 -8.02
CA PRO A 51 4.78 23.21 -8.35
C PRO A 51 5.41 22.82 -9.69
N TYR A 52 5.61 23.79 -10.58
CA TYR A 52 6.15 23.55 -11.92
C TYR A 52 7.64 23.88 -12.05
N ASP A 53 8.35 24.03 -10.92
CA ASP A 53 9.81 24.19 -10.91
C ASP A 53 10.49 22.82 -10.82
N PRO A 54 11.15 22.32 -11.90
CA PRO A 54 11.83 21.04 -11.86
C PRO A 54 12.92 20.97 -10.78
N SER A 55 13.59 22.12 -10.48
CA SER A 55 14.65 22.16 -9.49
C SER A 55 14.17 21.83 -8.07
N GLY A 56 12.94 22.24 -7.74
CA GLY A 56 12.31 21.94 -6.46
C GLY A 56 12.08 20.43 -6.29
N TRP A 57 11.57 19.76 -7.31
CA TRP A 57 11.36 18.30 -7.32
C TRP A 57 12.69 17.54 -7.23
N ILE A 58 13.74 17.99 -7.96
CA ILE A 58 15.09 17.40 -7.87
C ILE A 58 15.65 17.53 -6.45
N ALA A 59 15.52 18.71 -5.85
CA ALA A 59 16.01 18.95 -4.50
C ALA A 59 15.30 18.08 -3.47
N ARG A 60 13.96 17.93 -3.57
CA ARG A 60 13.18 17.06 -2.68
C ARG A 60 13.51 15.59 -2.90
N SER A 61 13.66 15.13 -4.14
CA SER A 61 14.12 13.78 -4.48
C SER A 61 15.45 13.42 -3.83
N ALA A 62 16.44 14.31 -3.89
CA ALA A 62 17.74 14.08 -3.25
C ALA A 62 17.64 13.95 -1.72
N THR A 63 16.77 14.74 -1.09
CA THR A 63 16.52 14.67 0.35
C THR A 63 15.82 13.36 0.71
N LEU A 64 14.81 12.93 -0.05
CA LEU A 64 14.10 11.67 0.13
C LEU A 64 15.02 10.46 -0.04
N THR A 65 15.93 10.49 -1.02
CA THR A 65 16.98 9.45 -1.16
C THR A 65 17.82 9.34 0.11
N THR A 66 18.24 10.48 0.67
CA THR A 66 19.06 10.50 1.88
C THR A 66 18.30 10.02 3.12
N LEU A 67 16.99 10.27 3.18
CA LEU A 67 16.10 9.79 4.24
C LEU A 67 15.72 8.31 4.12
N GLY A 68 16.05 7.65 3.02
CA GLY A 68 15.75 6.23 2.79
C GLY A 68 14.33 5.96 2.28
N PHE A 69 13.76 6.90 1.51
CA PHE A 69 12.49 6.75 0.81
C PHE A 69 12.73 6.68 -0.72
N PRO A 70 13.34 5.60 -1.24
CA PRO A 70 13.72 5.51 -2.65
C PRO A 70 12.53 5.59 -3.60
N GLU A 71 11.38 5.05 -3.22
CA GLU A 71 10.13 5.09 -3.98
C GLU A 71 9.61 6.53 -4.15
N LEU A 72 9.69 7.34 -3.10
CA LEU A 72 9.26 8.73 -3.16
C LEU A 72 10.27 9.59 -3.93
N ALA A 73 11.56 9.30 -3.76
CA ALA A 73 12.63 9.97 -4.49
C ALA A 73 12.50 9.77 -6.00
N VAL A 74 12.19 8.55 -6.44
CA VAL A 74 11.94 8.25 -7.85
C VAL A 74 10.69 8.96 -8.36
N GLY A 75 9.63 9.05 -7.55
CA GLY A 75 8.41 9.78 -7.89
C GLY A 75 8.67 11.26 -8.17
N ASP A 76 9.41 11.92 -7.28
CA ASP A 76 9.78 13.33 -7.46
C ASP A 76 10.69 13.54 -8.67
N ALA A 77 11.71 12.71 -8.83
CA ALA A 77 12.58 12.77 -9.99
C ALA A 77 11.82 12.51 -11.30
N HIS A 78 10.80 11.65 -11.29
CA HIS A 78 9.94 11.42 -12.45
C HIS A 78 9.11 12.67 -12.79
N LYS A 79 8.54 13.34 -11.79
CA LYS A 79 7.84 14.61 -11.99
C LYS A 79 8.77 15.68 -12.58
N ALA A 80 10.00 15.80 -12.08
CA ALA A 80 11.00 16.73 -12.66
C ALA A 80 11.29 16.41 -14.12
N THR A 81 11.49 15.13 -14.47
CA THR A 81 11.70 14.71 -15.87
C THR A 81 10.51 15.10 -16.75
N ARG A 82 9.28 14.82 -16.31
CA ARG A 82 8.07 15.19 -17.07
C ARG A 82 7.94 16.70 -17.30
N LEU A 83 8.26 17.50 -16.29
CA LEU A 83 8.28 18.97 -16.45
C LEU A 83 9.30 19.39 -17.49
N CYS A 84 10.53 18.90 -17.41
CA CYS A 84 11.57 19.22 -18.38
C CYS A 84 11.16 18.81 -19.80
N GLU A 85 10.65 17.60 -19.99
CA GLU A 85 10.18 17.09 -21.30
C GLU A 85 9.04 17.95 -21.85
N THR A 86 8.07 18.33 -21.02
CA THR A 86 6.95 19.18 -21.42
C THR A 86 7.43 20.57 -21.84
N MET A 87 8.36 21.16 -21.07
CA MET A 87 8.92 22.48 -21.37
C MET A 87 9.74 22.46 -22.65
N LEU A 88 10.59 21.46 -22.84
CA LEU A 88 11.40 21.30 -24.05
C LEU A 88 10.50 21.12 -25.27
N SER A 89 9.50 20.24 -25.20
CA SER A 89 8.52 20.02 -26.26
C SER A 89 7.76 21.31 -26.63
N PHE A 90 7.40 22.12 -25.62
CA PHE A 90 6.80 23.41 -25.85
C PHE A 90 7.74 24.38 -26.59
N LEU A 91 9.02 24.42 -26.22
CA LEU A 91 10.02 25.24 -26.91
C LEU A 91 10.25 24.77 -28.34
N ASP A 92 10.19 23.45 -28.62
CA ASP A 92 10.37 22.87 -29.95
C ASP A 92 9.18 23.09 -30.88
N SER A 93 7.98 23.22 -30.33
CA SER A 93 6.74 23.37 -31.11
C SER A 93 6.43 24.81 -31.51
N ARG A 94 7.27 25.79 -31.12
CA ARG A 94 7.07 27.21 -31.49
C ARG A 94 7.41 27.46 -32.95
N PRO A 95 6.48 28.00 -33.75
CA PRO A 95 6.86 28.64 -35.02
C PRO A 95 7.66 29.92 -34.73
N ASP A 96 8.62 30.24 -35.60
CA ASP A 96 9.62 31.32 -35.51
C ASP A 96 9.04 32.77 -35.39
N GLU A 97 7.84 32.98 -34.91
CA GLU A 97 7.22 34.29 -34.86
C GLU A 97 7.21 34.89 -33.43
N ASN A 98 7.72 36.12 -33.38
CA ASN A 98 7.74 37.08 -32.29
C ASN A 98 6.65 36.89 -31.20
N TRP A 99 7.00 36.21 -30.15
CA TRP A 99 6.14 36.12 -28.96
C TRP A 99 6.58 37.10 -27.88
N SER A 100 5.76 38.12 -27.67
CA SER A 100 5.73 38.85 -26.42
C SER A 100 4.99 37.98 -25.37
N LEU A 101 5.59 37.73 -24.24
CA LEU A 101 4.94 37.07 -23.09
C LEU A 101 3.71 37.89 -22.67
N GLY A 102 2.54 37.50 -23.19
CA GLY A 102 1.24 38.08 -22.81
C GLY A 102 0.88 37.64 -21.40
N ASN A 103 0.50 38.61 -20.57
CA ASN A 103 -0.12 38.44 -19.27
C ASN A 103 -1.43 37.66 -19.39
N GLY A 104 -1.41 36.35 -19.16
CA GLY A 104 -2.67 35.61 -19.10
C GLY A 104 -2.51 34.11 -19.07
N SER A 105 -2.66 33.55 -17.92
CA SER A 105 -2.68 32.15 -17.49
C SER A 105 -1.36 31.64 -16.94
N GLY A 106 -1.38 31.34 -15.68
CA GLY A 106 -0.43 30.84 -14.70
C GLY A 106 0.62 29.79 -15.03
N PHE A 107 1.20 29.83 -16.17
CA PHE A 107 2.33 28.98 -16.56
C PHE A 107 3.56 29.87 -16.72
N TRP A 108 4.60 29.68 -15.90
CA TRP A 108 5.95 30.22 -15.97
C TRP A 108 6.16 31.66 -15.43
N MET A 109 6.29 31.82 -14.14
CA MET A 109 7.13 32.88 -13.60
C MET A 109 8.51 32.32 -13.22
N LEU A 110 9.43 32.29 -14.14
CA LEU A 110 10.83 32.51 -13.84
C LEU A 110 10.93 34.00 -13.45
N ASN A 111 11.43 34.25 -12.25
CA ASN A 111 11.60 35.57 -11.66
C ASN A 111 12.39 36.48 -12.61
N ASP A 112 11.72 37.36 -13.35
CA ASP A 112 12.36 38.15 -14.38
C ASP A 112 12.49 39.63 -13.97
N ASN A 113 13.72 39.99 -13.71
CA ASN A 113 14.19 41.37 -13.66
C ASN A 113 15.11 41.69 -14.84
N THR A 114 14.78 41.26 -16.09
CA THR A 114 15.57 41.69 -17.23
C THR A 114 14.75 41.89 -18.49
N THR A 115 14.40 43.14 -18.71
CA THR A 115 13.92 43.71 -19.98
C THR A 115 15.06 43.81 -21.02
N THR A 116 14.87 43.22 -22.21
CA THR A 116 15.12 43.80 -23.54
C THR A 116 15.19 42.72 -24.64
N ALA A 117 14.61 42.99 -25.79
CA ALA A 117 14.36 42.10 -26.91
C ALA A 117 15.61 41.44 -27.59
N ASN A 118 16.82 41.89 -27.37
CA ASN A 118 18.05 41.26 -27.85
C ASN A 118 18.62 40.17 -26.93
N LYS A 119 17.95 39.90 -25.80
CA LYS A 119 18.29 38.81 -24.88
C LYS A 119 17.46 37.52 -25.13
N ALA A 120 16.47 37.56 -26.02
CA ALA A 120 15.49 36.47 -26.18
C ALA A 120 16.17 35.19 -26.73
N GLN A 121 17.01 35.24 -27.71
CA GLN A 121 17.67 34.06 -28.28
C GLN A 121 18.73 33.46 -27.34
N GLY A 122 19.54 34.29 -26.69
CA GLY A 122 20.49 33.80 -25.66
C GLY A 122 19.79 33.25 -24.42
N GLY A 123 18.62 33.79 -24.08
CA GLY A 123 17.81 33.33 -22.95
C GLY A 123 17.14 31.96 -23.19
N GLU A 124 16.68 31.73 -24.42
CA GLU A 124 16.07 30.43 -24.79
C GLU A 124 17.11 29.30 -24.80
N GLU A 125 18.27 29.53 -25.40
CA GLU A 125 19.37 28.54 -25.42
C GLU A 125 19.86 28.24 -23.99
N GLN A 126 19.96 29.24 -23.15
CA GLN A 126 20.28 29.06 -21.73
C GLN A 126 19.20 28.27 -21.00
N LEU A 127 17.91 28.53 -21.27
CA LEU A 127 16.79 27.79 -20.72
C LEU A 127 16.83 26.32 -21.16
N ARG A 128 17.02 26.05 -22.45
CA ARG A 128 17.15 24.68 -22.99
C ARG A 128 18.31 23.94 -22.31
N THR A 129 19.46 24.55 -22.20
CA THR A 129 20.63 23.97 -21.53
C THR A 129 20.33 23.66 -20.05
N THR A 130 19.62 24.55 -19.37
CA THR A 130 19.21 24.37 -17.98
C THR A 130 18.22 23.20 -17.83
N LEU A 131 17.20 23.12 -18.70
CA LEU A 131 16.22 22.04 -18.69
C LEU A 131 16.85 20.68 -18.99
N HIS A 132 17.77 20.60 -19.96
CA HIS A 132 18.55 19.38 -20.22
C HIS A 132 19.39 18.97 -19.00
N THR A 133 19.98 19.94 -18.31
CA THR A 133 20.75 19.68 -17.08
C THR A 133 19.85 19.13 -15.99
N PHE A 134 18.67 19.71 -15.78
CA PHE A 134 17.70 19.22 -14.80
C PHE A 134 17.16 17.82 -15.16
N ASP A 135 16.84 17.56 -16.42
CA ASP A 135 16.42 16.23 -16.87
C ASP A 135 17.50 15.18 -16.59
N LEU A 136 18.76 15.50 -16.91
CA LEU A 136 19.89 14.61 -16.61
C LEU A 136 20.02 14.33 -15.10
N GLN A 137 19.95 15.35 -14.26
CA GLN A 137 20.01 15.21 -12.80
C GLN A 137 18.85 14.36 -12.28
N ALA A 138 17.64 14.60 -12.77
CA ALA A 138 16.46 13.83 -12.39
C ALA A 138 16.62 12.35 -12.76
N ARG A 139 17.07 12.03 -13.97
CA ARG A 139 17.35 10.65 -14.42
C ARG A 139 18.48 10.00 -13.62
N GLN A 140 19.49 10.75 -13.21
CA GLN A 140 20.54 10.24 -12.33
C GLN A 140 19.99 9.87 -10.94
N LEU A 141 19.13 10.71 -10.38
CA LEU A 141 18.45 10.41 -9.10
C LEU A 141 17.53 9.18 -9.20
N GLN A 142 16.75 9.05 -10.28
CA GLN A 142 16.01 7.83 -10.54
C GLN A 142 16.93 6.60 -10.56
N ALA A 143 17.99 6.65 -11.36
CA ALA A 143 18.93 5.54 -11.54
C ALA A 143 19.65 5.16 -10.25
N SER A 144 19.93 6.11 -9.35
CA SER A 144 20.57 5.85 -8.05
C SER A 144 19.67 5.09 -7.08
N ASN A 145 18.35 5.20 -7.25
CA ASN A 145 17.34 4.53 -6.41
C ASN A 145 16.83 3.21 -7.02
N PHE A 146 17.28 2.83 -8.24
CA PHE A 146 16.95 1.55 -8.84
C PHE A 146 17.92 0.46 -8.41
N HIS A 147 17.36 -0.65 -7.94
CA HIS A 147 18.11 -1.87 -7.67
C HIS A 147 18.41 -2.64 -8.97
N TYR A 148 17.43 -2.68 -9.89
CA TYR A 148 17.54 -3.25 -11.23
C TYR A 148 17.42 -2.14 -12.27
N LYS A 149 18.56 -1.58 -12.72
CA LYS A 149 18.59 -0.41 -13.61
C LYS A 149 17.98 -0.67 -14.98
N GLU A 150 18.18 -1.87 -15.52
CA GLU A 150 17.65 -2.28 -16.84
C GLU A 150 16.12 -2.26 -16.87
N HIS A 151 15.49 -2.65 -15.76
CA HIS A 151 14.03 -2.68 -15.64
C HIS A 151 13.45 -1.43 -14.96
N LYS A 152 14.30 -0.44 -14.65
CA LYS A 152 13.92 0.75 -13.87
C LYS A 152 13.10 0.37 -12.62
N GLU A 153 13.60 -0.63 -11.90
CA GLU A 153 12.96 -1.22 -10.73
C GLU A 153 13.78 -0.96 -9.48
N GLY A 154 13.11 -0.53 -8.42
CA GLY A 154 13.69 -0.31 -7.10
C GLY A 154 13.02 -1.16 -6.04
N LYS A 155 13.62 -1.14 -4.83
CA LYS A 155 13.11 -1.81 -3.64
C LYS A 155 12.87 -0.79 -2.55
N TYR A 156 11.83 -1.01 -1.75
CA TYR A 156 11.52 -0.22 -0.57
C TYR A 156 10.91 -1.09 0.52
N VAL A 157 10.95 -0.60 1.75
CA VAL A 157 10.24 -1.21 2.88
C VAL A 157 8.98 -0.38 3.10
N PRO A 158 7.78 -0.95 2.94
CA PRO A 158 6.53 -0.24 3.23
C PRO A 158 6.53 0.25 4.67
N GLN A 159 6.15 1.50 4.86
CA GLN A 159 6.08 2.12 6.18
C GLN A 159 5.00 3.19 6.20
N GLU A 160 4.54 3.52 7.40
CA GLU A 160 3.70 4.69 7.60
C GLU A 160 4.57 5.94 7.44
N TYR A 161 4.16 6.82 6.53
CA TYR A 161 4.91 8.05 6.30
C TYR A 161 4.70 9.03 7.45
N PRO A 162 5.78 9.66 7.97
CA PRO A 162 5.70 10.52 9.17
C PRO A 162 4.79 11.75 9.03
N TRP A 163 4.41 12.11 7.81
CA TRP A 163 3.52 13.24 7.50
C TRP A 163 2.09 12.81 7.15
N LEU A 164 1.75 11.52 7.31
CA LEU A 164 0.38 11.06 7.19
C LEU A 164 -0.49 11.73 8.26
N GLU A 165 -1.59 12.35 7.84
CA GLU A 165 -2.50 13.02 8.76
C GLU A 165 -3.16 12.03 9.73
N ALA A 166 -3.33 12.45 10.98
CA ALA A 166 -3.91 11.62 12.04
C ALA A 166 -5.29 11.03 11.66
N LYS A 167 -6.11 11.78 10.87
CA LYS A 167 -7.40 11.30 10.37
C LYS A 167 -7.29 10.04 9.50
N HIS A 168 -6.12 9.79 8.92
CA HIS A 168 -5.85 8.63 8.07
C HIS A 168 -5.10 7.50 8.79
N CYS A 169 -4.64 7.73 10.03
CA CYS A 169 -3.91 6.70 10.81
C CYS A 169 -4.84 5.72 11.52
N GLY A 170 -6.10 6.10 11.72
CA GLY A 170 -7.10 5.28 12.41
C GLY A 170 -8.45 5.28 11.70
N ARG A 171 -9.41 4.61 12.31
CA ARG A 171 -10.79 4.56 11.83
C ARG A 171 -11.66 5.41 12.77
N SER A 172 -12.06 6.59 12.27
CA SER A 172 -12.95 7.48 13.01
C SER A 172 -14.33 6.84 13.27
N GLN A 173 -15.08 7.40 14.19
CA GLN A 173 -16.44 6.95 14.45
C GLN A 173 -17.33 7.04 13.19
N SER A 174 -17.16 8.07 12.35
CA SER A 174 -17.91 8.18 11.10
C SER A 174 -17.65 7.04 10.14
N VAL A 175 -16.39 6.58 10.02
CA VAL A 175 -16.04 5.38 9.21
C VAL A 175 -16.72 4.13 9.78
N LEU A 176 -16.79 3.99 11.10
CA LEU A 176 -17.48 2.88 11.74
C LEU A 176 -18.98 2.93 11.49
N ASP A 177 -19.59 4.11 11.57
CA ASP A 177 -21.03 4.31 11.31
C ASP A 177 -21.37 3.97 9.84
N ASP A 178 -20.52 4.33 8.89
CA ASP A 178 -20.68 3.95 7.48
C ASP A 178 -20.63 2.42 7.27
N ILE A 179 -19.71 1.73 7.96
CA ILE A 179 -19.63 0.27 7.92
C ILE A 179 -20.89 -0.37 8.51
N ILE A 180 -21.37 0.14 9.65
CA ILE A 180 -22.60 -0.32 10.30
C ILE A 180 -23.79 -0.16 9.35
N ALA A 181 -23.90 1.00 8.70
CA ALA A 181 -24.97 1.26 7.72
C ALA A 181 -24.90 0.30 6.53
N GLU A 182 -23.71 0.01 6.01
CA GLU A 182 -23.51 -0.93 4.91
C GLU A 182 -23.89 -2.37 5.30
N ILE A 183 -23.49 -2.84 6.48
CA ILE A 183 -23.91 -4.13 7.04
C ILE A 183 -25.44 -4.16 7.21
N ALA A 184 -26.03 -3.07 7.72
CA ALA A 184 -27.48 -2.95 7.88
C ALA A 184 -28.25 -2.97 6.55
N ASN A 185 -27.61 -2.61 5.43
CA ASN A 185 -28.18 -2.65 4.09
C ASN A 185 -27.85 -3.93 3.32
N ASN A 186 -27.03 -4.83 3.86
CA ASN A 186 -26.68 -6.08 3.20
C ASN A 186 -27.91 -6.95 2.95
N GLU A 187 -27.94 -7.70 1.85
CA GLU A 187 -29.06 -8.54 1.44
C GLU A 187 -29.31 -9.74 2.39
N VAL A 188 -28.30 -10.11 3.20
CA VAL A 188 -28.38 -11.23 4.12
C VAL A 188 -28.91 -10.76 5.47
N LYS A 189 -30.05 -11.32 5.86
CA LYS A 189 -30.75 -10.99 7.11
C LYS A 189 -31.17 -12.24 7.86
N THR A 190 -31.37 -12.09 9.16
CA THR A 190 -32.08 -13.07 9.99
C THR A 190 -33.56 -13.16 9.60
N THR A 191 -34.26 -14.14 10.10
CA THR A 191 -35.72 -14.26 9.94
C THR A 191 -36.49 -13.05 10.51
N ALA A 192 -35.88 -12.32 11.44
CA ALA A 192 -36.44 -11.08 11.99
C ALA A 192 -36.10 -9.83 11.16
N GLY A 193 -35.42 -9.98 10.00
CA GLY A 193 -35.01 -8.86 9.13
C GLY A 193 -33.80 -8.07 9.64
N LEU A 194 -33.11 -8.56 10.69
CA LEU A 194 -31.92 -7.91 11.25
C LEU A 194 -30.62 -8.47 10.61
N PRO A 195 -29.50 -7.75 10.59
CA PRO A 195 -28.21 -8.28 10.17
C PRO A 195 -27.79 -9.48 11.04
N CYS A 196 -27.18 -10.48 10.42
CA CYS A 196 -26.60 -11.65 11.12
C CYS A 196 -25.25 -11.33 11.77
N ILE A 197 -24.63 -10.22 11.38
CA ILE A 197 -23.29 -9.81 11.77
C ILE A 197 -23.28 -8.34 12.19
N GLU A 198 -22.30 -8.00 12.99
CA GLU A 198 -22.00 -6.63 13.39
C GLU A 198 -20.48 -6.40 13.36
N VAL A 199 -20.05 -5.15 13.22
CA VAL A 199 -18.64 -4.74 13.34
C VAL A 199 -18.41 -4.17 14.74
N LYS A 200 -17.28 -4.55 15.35
CA LYS A 200 -16.81 -3.99 16.63
C LYS A 200 -15.33 -3.72 16.60
N ARG A 201 -14.89 -2.79 17.46
CA ARG A 201 -13.48 -2.64 17.78
C ARG A 201 -13.03 -3.86 18.58
N CYS A 202 -11.84 -4.37 18.29
CA CYS A 202 -11.27 -5.52 18.96
C CYS A 202 -9.76 -5.44 19.01
N THR A 203 -9.15 -6.18 19.90
CA THR A 203 -7.72 -6.48 19.85
C THR A 203 -7.50 -7.78 19.09
N PHE A 204 -6.27 -7.99 18.57
CA PHE A 204 -5.88 -9.28 17.99
C PHE A 204 -5.65 -10.35 19.08
N ARG A 205 -5.81 -9.98 20.36
CA ARG A 205 -5.71 -10.90 21.51
C ARG A 205 -7.10 -11.27 21.97
N PRO A 206 -7.42 -12.56 22.03
CA PRO A 206 -8.72 -13.01 22.54
C PRO A 206 -8.98 -12.48 23.95
N GLY A 207 -10.12 -11.81 24.14
CA GLY A 207 -10.58 -11.34 25.45
C GLY A 207 -10.11 -9.96 25.89
N GLU A 208 -9.36 -9.23 25.06
CA GLU A 208 -9.05 -7.82 25.30
C GLU A 208 -9.93 -6.93 24.41
N GLU A 209 -10.56 -5.92 25.00
CA GLU A 209 -11.30 -4.87 24.29
C GLU A 209 -10.39 -3.62 24.17
N ASP A 210 -10.33 -3.03 22.99
CA ASP A 210 -9.63 -1.77 22.75
C ASP A 210 -10.60 -0.80 22.08
N GLU A 211 -10.97 0.25 22.77
CA GLU A 211 -11.89 1.28 22.28
C GLU A 211 -11.18 2.42 21.54
N SER A 212 -9.84 2.37 21.40
CA SER A 212 -9.08 3.42 20.72
C SER A 212 -9.41 3.49 19.22
N ASP A 213 -9.23 4.65 18.61
CA ASP A 213 -9.40 4.84 17.16
C ASP A 213 -8.41 4.02 16.33
N GLY A 214 -7.28 3.60 16.94
CA GLY A 214 -6.30 2.71 16.35
C GLY A 214 -6.64 1.22 16.47
N ALA A 215 -7.68 0.84 17.20
CA ALA A 215 -8.07 -0.54 17.41
C ALA A 215 -8.41 -1.24 16.09
N ALA A 216 -8.09 -2.52 15.99
CA ALA A 216 -8.54 -3.36 14.89
C ALA A 216 -10.06 -3.45 14.89
N LEU A 217 -10.64 -3.61 13.71
CA LEU A 217 -12.05 -3.97 13.57
C LEU A 217 -12.18 -5.48 13.39
N GLY A 218 -13.26 -6.03 13.90
CA GLY A 218 -13.62 -7.43 13.69
C GLY A 218 -15.12 -7.56 13.43
N ILE A 219 -15.50 -8.66 12.80
CA ILE A 219 -16.89 -9.01 12.55
C ILE A 219 -17.34 -10.04 13.58
N PHE A 220 -18.52 -9.81 14.16
CA PHE A 220 -19.10 -10.62 15.22
C PHE A 220 -20.50 -11.09 14.85
N ALA A 221 -20.90 -12.26 15.36
CA ALA A 221 -22.25 -12.80 15.17
C ALA A 221 -23.25 -12.07 16.06
N THR A 222 -24.39 -11.61 15.53
CA THR A 222 -25.48 -10.98 16.31
C THR A 222 -26.44 -12.00 16.91
N CYS A 223 -26.43 -13.22 16.39
CA CYS A 223 -27.28 -14.31 16.83
C CYS A 223 -26.58 -15.67 16.70
N ASN A 224 -27.16 -16.72 17.24
CA ASN A 224 -26.63 -18.06 17.03
C ASN A 224 -26.77 -18.48 15.56
N LEU A 225 -25.67 -18.93 14.98
CA LEU A 225 -25.58 -19.30 13.59
C LEU A 225 -25.25 -20.79 13.43
N ARG A 226 -26.04 -21.49 12.63
CA ARG A 226 -25.78 -22.89 12.29
C ARG A 226 -24.78 -22.99 11.16
N LYS A 227 -24.05 -24.10 11.07
CA LYS A 227 -23.20 -24.45 9.95
C LYS A 227 -23.94 -24.20 8.62
N ASP A 228 -23.19 -23.74 7.60
CA ASP A 228 -23.65 -23.40 6.25
C ASP A 228 -24.60 -22.19 6.15
N THR A 229 -24.90 -21.52 7.29
CA THR A 229 -25.68 -20.27 7.27
C THR A 229 -24.91 -19.21 6.47
N LYS A 230 -25.56 -18.65 5.44
CA LYS A 230 -25.01 -17.48 4.70
C LYS A 230 -25.11 -16.25 5.61
N ILE A 231 -24.02 -15.51 5.77
CA ILE A 231 -23.91 -14.37 6.70
C ILE A 231 -23.61 -13.04 6.00
N LEU A 232 -22.99 -13.09 4.81
CA LEU A 232 -22.63 -11.89 4.05
C LEU A 232 -22.56 -12.20 2.56
N VAL A 233 -22.99 -11.24 1.76
CA VAL A 233 -22.67 -11.13 0.33
C VAL A 233 -22.02 -9.78 0.15
N ASP A 234 -20.73 -9.78 -0.23
CA ASP A 234 -19.96 -8.57 -0.44
C ASP A 234 -19.61 -8.44 -1.92
N ARG A 235 -20.02 -7.32 -2.53
CA ARG A 235 -19.79 -7.02 -3.96
C ARG A 235 -18.81 -5.86 -4.07
N THR A 236 -17.67 -6.13 -4.72
CA THR A 236 -16.70 -5.07 -4.95
C THR A 236 -16.99 -4.27 -6.21
N GLU A 237 -16.72 -2.99 -6.12
CA GLU A 237 -16.58 -2.09 -7.27
C GLU A 237 -15.15 -2.04 -7.79
N PHE A 238 -14.17 -2.39 -6.95
CA PHE A 238 -12.73 -2.27 -7.23
C PHE A 238 -12.12 -3.62 -7.58
N PHE A 239 -11.78 -3.76 -8.85
CA PHE A 239 -11.30 -5.01 -9.43
C PHE A 239 -10.25 -4.75 -10.50
N GLY A 240 -9.12 -5.44 -10.46
CA GLY A 240 -8.09 -5.45 -11.49
C GLY A 240 -7.90 -6.84 -12.09
N CYS A 241 -7.49 -6.96 -13.35
CA CYS A 241 -7.18 -8.25 -13.96
C CYS A 241 -6.02 -8.16 -14.97
N ASN A 242 -5.19 -9.23 -15.00
CA ASN A 242 -3.99 -9.33 -15.84
C ASN A 242 -4.26 -9.77 -17.29
N GLY A 243 -5.30 -10.55 -17.52
CA GLY A 243 -5.60 -11.08 -18.84
C GLY A 243 -6.68 -10.32 -19.59
N PRO A 244 -6.99 -10.72 -20.85
CA PRO A 244 -8.24 -10.36 -21.46
C PRO A 244 -9.32 -10.93 -20.55
N GLY A 245 -9.84 -10.06 -19.68
CA GLY A 245 -10.80 -10.45 -18.66
C GLY A 245 -11.95 -11.27 -19.25
N PRO A 246 -12.68 -12.03 -18.44
CA PRO A 246 -13.87 -12.72 -18.90
C PRO A 246 -14.72 -11.74 -19.70
N LYS A 247 -15.47 -12.20 -20.69
CA LYS A 247 -16.28 -11.36 -21.62
C LYS A 247 -17.07 -10.27 -20.87
N ASN A 248 -17.38 -10.48 -19.60
CA ASN A 248 -18.03 -9.51 -18.69
C ASN A 248 -17.11 -8.37 -18.24
N CYS A 249 -15.77 -8.49 -18.32
CA CYS A 249 -14.85 -7.36 -18.06
C CYS A 249 -14.88 -6.32 -19.17
N ARG A 250 -15.27 -6.67 -20.37
CA ARG A 250 -15.49 -5.70 -21.47
C ARG A 250 -16.61 -4.71 -21.15
N ALA A 251 -17.67 -5.17 -20.51
CA ALA A 251 -18.78 -4.31 -20.10
C ALA A 251 -18.39 -3.28 -19.03
N ASN A 252 -17.31 -3.54 -18.28
CA ASN A 252 -16.84 -2.68 -17.19
C ASN A 252 -15.67 -1.76 -17.59
N LEU A 253 -15.14 -1.90 -18.79
CA LEU A 253 -13.99 -1.14 -19.29
C LEU A 253 -14.32 -0.18 -20.42
N GLY A 254 -15.45 -0.31 -21.02
CA GLY A 254 -15.91 0.57 -22.09
C GLY A 254 -17.42 0.58 -22.03
N GLY A 255 -18.01 1.68 -21.71
CA GLY A 255 -19.39 2.09 -21.75
C GLY A 255 -20.46 1.20 -22.41
N GLY A 256 -20.44 -0.10 -22.13
CA GLY A 256 -21.49 -1.00 -22.60
C GLY A 256 -22.69 -0.97 -21.67
N ALA A 257 -23.88 -1.09 -22.22
CA ALA A 257 -25.20 -1.01 -21.59
C ALA A 257 -25.47 -2.02 -20.44
N GLY A 258 -24.46 -2.43 -19.71
CA GLY A 258 -24.54 -3.37 -18.59
C GLY A 258 -23.66 -3.03 -17.40
N CYS A 259 -22.92 -1.92 -17.43
CA CYS A 259 -22.15 -1.47 -16.29
C CYS A 259 -23.08 -0.67 -15.36
N LEU A 260 -23.41 -1.25 -14.22
CA LEU A 260 -24.20 -0.58 -13.17
C LEU A 260 -23.39 0.45 -12.38
N HIS A 261 -22.18 0.76 -12.83
CA HIS A 261 -21.34 1.75 -12.14
C HIS A 261 -21.86 3.15 -12.42
N PRO A 262 -22.09 4.00 -11.40
CA PRO A 262 -22.59 5.39 -11.57
C PRO A 262 -21.70 6.25 -12.48
N ILE A 263 -20.49 5.80 -12.74
CA ILE A 263 -19.46 6.45 -13.53
C ILE A 263 -19.77 6.55 -15.03
N HIS A 264 -20.48 5.59 -15.58
CA HIS A 264 -20.64 5.48 -17.03
C HIS A 264 -21.76 6.30 -17.71
N PRO A 265 -22.82 6.76 -17.04
CA PRO A 265 -23.87 7.52 -17.74
C PRO A 265 -23.42 8.88 -18.24
N ASN A 266 -22.39 9.48 -17.64
CA ASN A 266 -21.96 10.84 -17.95
C ASN A 266 -20.67 10.95 -18.75
N ILE A 267 -20.01 9.83 -19.04
CA ILE A 267 -18.83 9.76 -19.91
C ILE A 267 -19.31 9.45 -21.34
N GLY A 268 -20.39 10.08 -21.72
CA GLY A 268 -20.93 9.98 -23.05
C GLY A 268 -20.12 10.82 -24.02
N SER A 269 -19.89 10.30 -25.20
CA SER A 269 -19.49 10.93 -26.46
C SER A 269 -18.02 11.21 -26.74
N ASP A 270 -17.13 11.24 -25.79
CA ASP A 270 -15.69 11.20 -26.07
C ASP A 270 -15.18 9.76 -25.87
N GLU A 271 -15.50 8.91 -26.83
CA GLU A 271 -15.06 7.51 -26.89
C GLU A 271 -13.54 7.43 -26.79
N GLY A 272 -13.00 7.30 -25.59
CA GLY A 272 -11.59 7.08 -25.38
C GLY A 272 -10.95 7.77 -24.19
N LYS A 273 -11.49 8.87 -23.68
CA LYS A 273 -10.83 9.63 -22.60
C LYS A 273 -10.76 8.90 -21.26
N HIS A 274 -11.63 7.93 -21.02
CA HIS A 274 -11.69 7.19 -19.74
C HIS A 274 -11.61 5.67 -19.91
N ASP A 275 -11.14 5.23 -21.06
CA ASP A 275 -10.91 3.83 -21.33
C ASP A 275 -9.58 3.38 -20.70
N LEU A 276 -9.65 2.56 -19.66
CA LEU A 276 -8.47 2.02 -19.00
C LEU A 276 -7.80 0.84 -19.74
N ARG A 277 -8.15 0.55 -20.99
CA ARG A 277 -7.49 -0.48 -21.81
C ARG A 277 -6.01 -0.21 -21.98
N TRP A 278 -5.62 1.06 -22.12
CA TRP A 278 -4.24 1.48 -22.23
C TRP A 278 -3.39 1.11 -21.00
N VAL A 279 -3.98 1.09 -19.79
CA VAL A 279 -3.31 0.60 -18.57
C VAL A 279 -2.89 -0.85 -18.74
N ARG A 280 -3.79 -1.66 -19.29
CA ARG A 280 -3.54 -3.08 -19.53
C ARG A 280 -2.50 -3.30 -20.64
N GLU A 281 -2.56 -2.52 -21.70
CA GLU A 281 -1.60 -2.56 -22.79
C GLU A 281 -0.18 -2.23 -22.30
N ARG A 282 -0.06 -1.21 -21.45
CA ARG A 282 1.25 -0.78 -20.88
C ARG A 282 1.78 -1.69 -19.79
N ALA A 283 0.93 -2.16 -18.90
CA ALA A 283 1.35 -2.98 -17.75
C ALA A 283 1.44 -4.50 -18.08
N GLY A 284 0.83 -4.95 -19.19
CA GLY A 284 0.88 -6.35 -19.64
C GLY A 284 0.37 -7.33 -18.58
N SER A 285 1.18 -8.31 -18.23
CA SER A 285 0.84 -9.33 -17.23
C SER A 285 0.76 -8.81 -15.78
N HIS A 286 1.14 -7.55 -15.55
CA HIS A 286 1.13 -6.89 -14.24
C HIS A 286 0.06 -5.79 -14.15
N ALA A 287 -0.99 -5.88 -14.95
CA ALA A 287 -2.01 -4.85 -15.05
C ALA A 287 -3.01 -4.82 -13.89
N ALA A 288 -3.13 -5.90 -13.11
CA ALA A 288 -4.16 -6.00 -12.08
C ALA A 288 -4.07 -4.89 -11.03
N ASP A 289 -2.88 -4.66 -10.45
CA ASP A 289 -2.68 -3.65 -9.42
C ASP A 289 -2.87 -2.22 -9.93
N PRO A 290 -2.22 -1.78 -11.04
CA PRO A 290 -2.45 -0.44 -11.55
C PRO A 290 -3.90 -0.21 -12.02
N LEU A 291 -4.59 -1.23 -12.56
CA LEU A 291 -6.01 -1.11 -12.87
C LEU A 291 -6.87 -0.91 -11.62
N LEU A 292 -6.56 -1.61 -10.54
CA LEU A 292 -7.26 -1.43 -9.26
C LEU A 292 -7.07 -0.01 -8.74
N VAL A 293 -5.83 0.49 -8.71
CA VAL A 293 -5.51 1.86 -8.29
C VAL A 293 -6.23 2.87 -9.18
N CYS A 294 -6.15 2.76 -10.52
CA CYS A 294 -6.82 3.67 -11.44
C CYS A 294 -8.34 3.71 -11.23
N ARG A 295 -8.97 2.61 -10.88
CA ARG A 295 -10.41 2.58 -10.58
C ARG A 295 -10.75 3.28 -9.28
N VAL A 296 -9.92 3.14 -8.25
CA VAL A 296 -10.06 3.91 -7.02
C VAL A 296 -9.92 5.40 -7.30
N LEU A 297 -8.90 5.81 -8.05
CA LEU A 297 -8.68 7.21 -8.42
C LEU A 297 -9.85 7.77 -9.25
N MET A 298 -10.40 6.98 -10.17
CA MET A 298 -11.58 7.36 -10.93
C MET A 298 -12.79 7.59 -10.02
N ALA A 299 -13.03 6.71 -9.04
CA ALA A 299 -14.10 6.88 -8.06
C ALA A 299 -13.90 8.15 -7.21
N CYS A 300 -12.65 8.46 -6.83
CA CYS A 300 -12.32 9.69 -6.12
C CYS A 300 -12.62 10.94 -6.96
N ALA A 301 -12.22 10.93 -8.23
CA ALA A 301 -12.50 12.03 -9.16
C ALA A 301 -14.00 12.29 -9.29
N GLN A 302 -14.82 11.25 -9.35
CA GLN A 302 -16.25 11.36 -9.49
C GLN A 302 -16.96 11.81 -8.22
N ALA A 303 -16.49 11.34 -7.08
CA ALA A 303 -16.96 11.80 -5.78
C ALA A 303 -16.41 13.19 -5.42
N ASN A 304 -15.55 13.78 -6.28
CA ASN A 304 -14.87 15.05 -6.04
C ASN A 304 -14.14 15.08 -4.67
N LEU A 305 -13.46 13.98 -4.34
CA LEU A 305 -12.74 13.86 -3.08
C LEU A 305 -11.40 14.58 -3.15
N GLU A 306 -11.03 15.23 -2.05
CA GLU A 306 -9.73 15.89 -1.92
C GLU A 306 -8.57 14.90 -1.90
N SER A 307 -8.76 13.73 -1.27
CA SER A 307 -7.75 12.68 -1.16
C SER A 307 -8.35 11.29 -1.43
N PRO A 308 -7.64 10.38 -2.10
CA PRO A 308 -8.12 9.00 -2.28
C PRO A 308 -8.20 8.22 -0.95
N LEU A 309 -7.53 8.70 0.10
CA LEU A 309 -7.62 8.12 1.43
C LEU A 309 -8.94 8.44 2.15
N ASP A 310 -9.69 9.43 1.65
CA ASP A 310 -11.02 9.82 2.17
C ASP A 310 -12.16 9.01 1.51
N LEU A 311 -11.86 8.19 0.49
CA LEU A 311 -12.90 7.33 -0.10
C LEU A 311 -13.37 6.31 0.94
N PRO A 312 -14.69 6.18 1.24
CA PRO A 312 -15.18 5.33 2.34
C PRO A 312 -14.68 3.89 2.29
N ALA A 313 -14.61 3.30 1.09
CA ALA A 313 -14.06 1.95 0.91
C ALA A 313 -12.56 1.85 1.24
N ILE A 314 -11.80 2.94 1.16
CA ILE A 314 -10.36 3.00 1.44
C ILE A 314 -10.09 3.47 2.87
N ALA A 315 -10.88 4.41 3.38
CA ALA A 315 -10.73 4.94 4.74
C ALA A 315 -10.85 3.87 5.82
N ARG A 316 -11.64 2.83 5.58
CA ARG A 316 -11.83 1.68 6.50
C ARG A 316 -10.68 0.68 6.49
N LEU A 317 -9.79 0.74 5.49
CA LEU A 317 -8.70 -0.21 5.33
C LEU A 317 -7.48 0.21 6.14
N THR A 318 -6.76 -0.77 6.65
CA THR A 318 -5.43 -0.58 7.26
C THR A 318 -4.36 -1.17 6.37
N ALA A 319 -3.17 -0.59 6.43
CA ALA A 319 -1.98 -1.20 5.90
C ALA A 319 -1.21 -1.89 7.03
N THR A 320 -0.67 -3.06 6.76
CA THR A 320 0.30 -3.70 7.64
C THR A 320 1.68 -3.34 7.13
N TYR A 321 2.47 -2.69 7.98
CA TYR A 321 3.83 -2.28 7.66
C TYR A 321 4.82 -3.23 8.32
N HIS A 322 5.01 -4.40 7.72
CA HIS A 322 5.96 -5.36 8.26
C HIS A 322 7.40 -4.95 7.92
N ARG A 323 8.23 -4.77 8.94
CA ARG A 323 9.61 -4.24 8.81
C ARG A 323 10.55 -5.08 7.94
N GLN A 324 10.21 -6.35 7.71
CA GLN A 324 10.99 -7.26 6.85
C GLN A 324 10.39 -7.41 5.45
N ALA A 325 9.20 -6.84 5.20
CA ALA A 325 8.57 -6.91 3.90
C ALA A 325 9.26 -5.93 2.95
N VAL A 326 10.11 -6.44 2.09
CA VAL A 326 10.69 -5.67 0.98
C VAL A 326 9.75 -5.80 -0.21
N LYS A 327 9.25 -4.67 -0.70
CA LYS A 327 8.46 -4.59 -1.94
C LYS A 327 9.27 -3.97 -3.07
N THR A 328 8.88 -4.26 -4.30
CA THR A 328 9.45 -3.65 -5.49
C THR A 328 8.52 -2.58 -6.05
N PHE A 329 9.09 -1.54 -6.63
CA PHE A 329 8.39 -0.55 -7.44
C PHE A 329 9.03 -0.44 -8.82
N ARG A 330 8.25 -0.05 -9.82
CA ARG A 330 8.71 0.14 -11.20
C ARG A 330 8.27 1.50 -11.71
N LEU A 331 9.18 2.17 -12.44
CA LEU A 331 8.91 3.49 -12.97
C LEU A 331 7.72 3.51 -13.94
N ASP A 332 7.64 2.52 -14.83
CA ASP A 332 6.58 2.40 -15.83
C ASP A 332 5.21 2.09 -15.23
N ARG A 333 5.16 1.29 -14.17
CA ARG A 333 3.94 0.78 -13.54
C ARG A 333 3.41 1.70 -12.44
N ASP A 334 4.28 2.01 -11.46
CA ASP A 334 3.84 2.62 -10.22
C ASP A 334 3.86 4.16 -10.27
N PHE A 335 4.50 4.74 -11.30
CA PHE A 335 4.57 6.19 -11.49
C PHE A 335 3.96 6.64 -12.81
N ALA A 336 4.48 6.16 -13.95
CA ALA A 336 4.06 6.67 -15.24
C ALA A 336 2.57 6.38 -15.52
N ILE A 337 2.11 5.14 -15.30
CA ILE A 337 0.70 4.78 -15.47
C ILE A 337 -0.19 5.57 -14.52
N ILE A 338 0.20 5.68 -13.24
CA ILE A 338 -0.60 6.35 -12.22
C ILE A 338 -0.67 7.86 -12.48
N ASN A 339 0.44 8.50 -12.82
CA ASN A 339 0.47 9.92 -13.15
C ASN A 339 -0.37 10.24 -14.40
N ASP A 340 -0.27 9.42 -15.46
CA ASP A 340 -1.08 9.59 -16.66
C ASP A 340 -2.58 9.38 -16.37
N ALA A 341 -2.93 8.46 -15.46
CA ALA A 341 -4.30 8.27 -15.03
C ALA A 341 -4.82 9.48 -14.22
N LEU A 342 -4.02 10.02 -13.32
CA LEU A 342 -4.37 11.21 -12.55
C LEU A 342 -4.63 12.41 -13.46
N GLU A 343 -3.74 12.68 -14.42
CA GLU A 343 -3.91 13.75 -15.41
C GLU A 343 -5.15 13.53 -16.27
N LEU A 344 -5.41 12.28 -16.70
CA LEU A 344 -6.61 11.92 -17.46
C LEU A 344 -7.89 12.21 -16.66
N PHE A 345 -7.87 12.02 -15.34
CA PHE A 345 -9.00 12.31 -14.45
C PHE A 345 -9.09 13.78 -14.03
N GLY A 346 -8.19 14.63 -14.53
CA GLY A 346 -8.19 16.07 -14.26
C GLY A 346 -7.45 16.49 -13.01
N PHE A 347 -6.65 15.61 -12.40
CA PHE A 347 -5.81 15.95 -11.28
C PHE A 347 -4.47 16.52 -11.77
N ASP A 348 -4.09 17.65 -11.21
CA ASP A 348 -2.75 18.20 -11.41
C ASP A 348 -1.74 17.49 -10.51
N ILE A 349 -0.89 16.65 -11.09
CA ILE A 349 0.09 15.84 -10.35
C ILE A 349 1.21 16.67 -9.71
N PHE A 350 1.35 17.92 -10.09
CA PHE A 350 2.37 18.83 -9.54
C PHE A 350 1.81 19.71 -8.43
N ALA A 351 0.65 20.29 -8.62
CA ALA A 351 0.05 21.22 -7.68
C ALA A 351 -0.80 20.55 -6.60
N ASN A 352 -1.34 19.34 -6.85
CA ASN A 352 -2.23 18.66 -5.92
C ASN A 352 -1.47 17.66 -5.04
N GLN A 353 -1.07 18.09 -3.84
CA GLN A 353 -0.33 17.23 -2.89
C GLN A 353 -1.16 16.11 -2.26
N ASN A 354 -2.50 16.22 -2.30
CA ASN A 354 -3.38 15.14 -1.82
C ASN A 354 -3.34 13.90 -2.71
N TYR A 355 -2.70 14.01 -3.88
CA TYR A 355 -2.42 12.92 -4.82
C TYR A 355 -0.91 12.74 -5.07
N ASP A 356 -0.07 13.19 -4.13
CA ASP A 356 1.38 13.02 -4.25
C ASP A 356 1.79 11.54 -4.15
N THR A 357 3.00 11.25 -4.53
CA THR A 357 3.57 9.88 -4.61
C THR A 357 3.38 9.09 -3.32
N TRP A 358 3.61 9.72 -2.16
CA TRP A 358 3.43 9.04 -0.87
C TRP A 358 1.97 8.64 -0.59
N VAL A 359 0.99 9.43 -1.06
CA VAL A 359 -0.43 9.08 -0.95
C VAL A 359 -0.73 7.84 -1.79
N MET A 360 -0.17 7.77 -3.00
CA MET A 360 -0.32 6.61 -3.89
C MET A 360 0.30 5.35 -3.29
N PHE A 361 1.46 5.44 -2.65
CA PHE A 361 2.09 4.30 -1.96
C PHE A 361 1.31 3.89 -0.69
N THR A 362 0.75 4.83 0.05
CA THR A 362 -0.17 4.54 1.17
C THR A 362 -1.43 3.82 0.68
N LEU A 363 -2.05 4.31 -0.40
CA LEU A 363 -3.19 3.66 -1.04
C LEU A 363 -2.83 2.22 -1.48
N SER A 364 -1.72 2.06 -2.18
CA SER A 364 -1.25 0.74 -2.64
C SER A 364 -0.97 -0.21 -1.48
N ALA A 365 -0.43 0.28 -0.35
CA ALA A 365 -0.23 -0.52 0.85
C ALA A 365 -1.56 -1.01 1.44
N ARG A 366 -2.57 -0.12 1.53
CA ARG A 366 -3.92 -0.49 1.99
C ARG A 366 -4.57 -1.51 1.06
N LEU A 367 -4.53 -1.29 -0.26
CA LEU A 367 -5.10 -2.20 -1.24
C LEU A 367 -4.45 -3.57 -1.20
N SER A 368 -3.11 -3.64 -1.12
CA SER A 368 -2.38 -4.92 -1.09
C SER A 368 -2.58 -5.70 0.19
N ASN A 369 -2.89 -5.03 1.31
CA ASN A 369 -3.15 -5.70 2.58
C ASN A 369 -4.57 -6.25 2.70
N ASN A 370 -5.53 -5.65 1.99
CA ASN A 370 -6.96 -5.94 2.14
C ASN A 370 -7.61 -6.56 0.90
N GLY A 371 -6.91 -6.55 -0.24
CA GLY A 371 -7.37 -7.18 -1.47
C GLY A 371 -7.12 -8.69 -1.46
N TRP A 372 -8.07 -9.46 -1.99
CA TRP A 372 -7.82 -10.86 -2.29
C TRP A 372 -7.42 -11.01 -3.75
N THR A 373 -6.50 -11.94 -3.98
CA THR A 373 -5.89 -12.15 -5.29
C THR A 373 -6.06 -13.59 -5.76
N ASN A 374 -6.16 -13.75 -7.07
CA ASN A 374 -5.91 -15.00 -7.75
C ASN A 374 -4.88 -14.73 -8.88
N PRO A 375 -4.35 -15.75 -9.58
CA PRO A 375 -3.31 -15.53 -10.60
C PRO A 375 -3.70 -14.54 -11.70
N MET A 376 -4.98 -14.26 -11.90
CA MET A 376 -5.49 -13.44 -13.00
C MET A 376 -6.07 -12.10 -12.56
N SER A 377 -6.35 -11.91 -11.26
CA SER A 377 -7.07 -10.73 -10.80
C SER A 377 -6.82 -10.38 -9.34
N VAL A 378 -7.09 -9.12 -9.01
CA VAL A 378 -7.16 -8.60 -7.66
C VAL A 378 -8.50 -7.93 -7.44
N SER A 379 -9.11 -8.15 -6.28
CA SER A 379 -10.39 -7.56 -5.90
C SER A 379 -10.33 -7.00 -4.49
N LEU A 380 -10.99 -5.88 -4.28
CA LEU A 380 -11.23 -5.31 -2.97
C LEU A 380 -12.71 -5.46 -2.63
N ASN A 381 -12.98 -6.24 -1.60
CA ASN A 381 -14.30 -6.42 -1.02
C ASN A 381 -14.30 -5.77 0.37
N PRO A 382 -14.87 -4.57 0.54
CA PRO A 382 -14.63 -3.75 1.72
C PRO A 382 -15.17 -4.31 3.04
N LEU A 383 -16.25 -5.10 3.01
CA LEU A 383 -16.76 -5.78 4.19
C LEU A 383 -16.02 -7.09 4.49
N PHE A 384 -15.64 -7.83 3.43
CA PHE A 384 -14.83 -9.04 3.56
C PHE A 384 -13.48 -8.75 4.23
N SER A 385 -12.84 -7.62 3.88
CA SER A 385 -11.55 -7.21 4.44
C SER A 385 -11.57 -6.93 5.96
N LEU A 386 -12.75 -6.86 6.58
CA LEU A 386 -12.90 -6.65 8.03
C LEU A 386 -12.91 -7.96 8.85
N PHE A 387 -12.95 -9.12 8.17
CA PHE A 387 -12.83 -10.40 8.85
C PHE A 387 -11.37 -10.67 9.20
N ASN A 388 -11.11 -10.89 10.49
CA ASN A 388 -9.79 -11.23 10.95
C ASN A 388 -9.42 -12.69 10.65
N HIS A 389 -8.12 -12.98 10.67
CA HIS A 389 -7.61 -14.32 10.41
C HIS A 389 -7.68 -15.24 11.62
N SER A 390 -7.98 -16.52 11.37
CA SER A 390 -7.67 -17.65 12.25
C SER A 390 -7.20 -18.84 11.40
N CYS A 391 -6.17 -19.56 11.87
CA CYS A 391 -5.76 -20.84 11.28
C CYS A 391 -6.78 -21.97 11.57
N GLU A 392 -7.85 -21.69 12.33
CA GLU A 392 -8.98 -22.55 12.63
C GLU A 392 -10.26 -21.73 12.50
N PRO A 393 -10.60 -21.31 11.25
CA PRO A 393 -11.68 -20.38 10.99
C PRO A 393 -13.05 -20.95 11.36
N ASN A 394 -14.02 -20.07 11.56
CA ASN A 394 -15.43 -20.42 11.73
C ASN A 394 -16.31 -19.90 10.59
N VAL A 395 -15.67 -19.31 9.56
CA VAL A 395 -16.33 -18.83 8.35
C VAL A 395 -15.55 -19.28 7.12
N ASP A 396 -16.26 -19.86 6.17
CA ASP A 396 -15.78 -20.14 4.83
C ASP A 396 -16.22 -19.03 3.87
N TRP A 397 -15.41 -18.72 2.87
CA TRP A 397 -15.72 -17.74 1.85
C TRP A 397 -15.48 -18.30 0.45
N ALA A 398 -16.26 -17.85 -0.49
CA ALA A 398 -16.12 -18.22 -1.90
C ALA A 398 -16.37 -17.02 -2.80
N ALA A 399 -15.40 -16.78 -3.70
CA ALA A 399 -15.61 -15.86 -4.80
C ALA A 399 -16.58 -16.47 -5.82
N GLN A 400 -17.55 -15.67 -6.28
CA GLN A 400 -18.48 -16.08 -7.31
C GLN A 400 -17.81 -16.03 -8.70
N LYS A 401 -18.47 -16.57 -9.72
CA LYS A 401 -17.97 -16.63 -11.10
C LYS A 401 -17.70 -15.25 -11.73
N ASP A 402 -18.28 -14.20 -11.17
CA ASP A 402 -18.05 -12.81 -11.58
C ASP A 402 -16.71 -12.25 -11.08
N HIS A 403 -15.99 -12.97 -10.20
CA HIS A 403 -14.75 -12.58 -9.54
C HIS A 403 -14.85 -11.24 -8.77
N ARG A 404 -16.06 -10.82 -8.42
CA ARG A 404 -16.36 -9.55 -7.75
C ARG A 404 -17.21 -9.71 -6.50
N THR A 405 -17.97 -10.78 -6.45
CA THR A 405 -18.86 -11.10 -5.34
C THR A 405 -18.23 -12.18 -4.48
N VAL A 406 -18.10 -11.91 -3.19
CA VAL A 406 -17.70 -12.87 -2.17
C VAL A 406 -18.92 -13.23 -1.36
N VAL A 407 -19.18 -14.54 -1.22
CA VAL A 407 -20.25 -15.08 -0.36
C VAL A 407 -19.60 -15.77 0.82
N MET A 408 -20.03 -15.42 2.02
CA MET A 408 -19.52 -15.95 3.28
C MET A 408 -20.55 -16.79 3.99
N ARG A 409 -20.09 -17.92 4.51
CA ARG A 409 -20.91 -18.90 5.25
C ARG A 409 -20.20 -19.38 6.48
N VAL A 410 -20.97 -19.67 7.52
CA VAL A 410 -20.43 -20.25 8.75
C VAL A 410 -20.02 -21.71 8.50
N SER A 411 -18.79 -22.08 8.86
CA SER A 411 -18.25 -23.44 8.69
C SER A 411 -18.56 -24.38 9.85
N LYS A 412 -18.90 -23.81 11.02
CA LYS A 412 -19.28 -24.55 12.25
C LYS A 412 -20.34 -23.76 13.02
N TYR A 413 -20.92 -24.34 14.06
CA TYR A 413 -21.85 -23.61 14.92
C TYR A 413 -21.14 -22.45 15.62
N VAL A 414 -21.76 -21.26 15.60
CA VAL A 414 -21.24 -20.02 16.18
C VAL A 414 -22.32 -19.47 17.13
N VAL A 415 -21.93 -19.04 18.32
CA VAL A 415 -22.84 -18.41 19.28
C VAL A 415 -22.90 -16.89 19.07
N ALA A 416 -23.99 -16.27 19.50
CA ALA A 416 -24.14 -14.82 19.49
C ALA A 416 -23.01 -14.15 20.28
N GLY A 417 -22.42 -13.08 19.71
CA GLY A 417 -21.29 -12.37 20.29
C GLY A 417 -19.90 -12.96 19.94
N GLU A 418 -19.84 -14.14 19.33
CA GLU A 418 -18.57 -14.75 18.91
C GLU A 418 -18.00 -14.02 17.70
N GLN A 419 -16.69 -13.79 17.70
CA GLN A 419 -16.00 -13.22 16.55
C GLN A 419 -15.94 -14.21 15.39
N LEU A 420 -16.11 -13.69 14.19
CA LEU A 420 -16.10 -14.42 12.94
C LEU A 420 -14.73 -14.26 12.26
N PHE A 421 -14.09 -15.39 11.98
CA PHE A 421 -12.75 -15.47 11.42
C PHE A 421 -12.74 -16.21 10.09
N VAL A 422 -11.86 -15.74 9.17
CA VAL A 422 -11.56 -16.41 7.92
C VAL A 422 -10.10 -16.85 7.88
N GLU A 423 -9.78 -17.70 6.93
CA GLU A 423 -8.40 -18.00 6.58
C GLU A 423 -7.92 -17.06 5.47
N TYR A 424 -6.72 -16.48 5.65
CA TYR A 424 -6.16 -15.55 4.67
C TYR A 424 -5.38 -16.23 3.55
N ASP A 425 -4.74 -17.36 3.80
CA ASP A 425 -3.77 -17.98 2.88
C ASP A 425 -4.24 -19.30 2.24
N GLY A 426 -5.44 -19.78 2.45
CA GLY A 426 -6.14 -20.86 1.71
C GLY A 426 -5.42 -22.19 1.45
N PHE A 427 -4.12 -22.33 1.76
CA PHE A 427 -3.31 -23.47 1.32
C PHE A 427 -2.49 -24.18 2.41
N GLU A 428 -2.63 -23.78 3.70
CA GLU A 428 -1.60 -24.15 4.66
C GLU A 428 -2.11 -24.79 5.96
N HIS A 429 -3.25 -25.48 5.89
CA HIS A 429 -3.79 -26.18 7.07
C HIS A 429 -2.78 -27.16 7.71
N ASP A 430 -1.90 -27.76 6.92
CA ASP A 430 -0.98 -28.81 7.36
C ASP A 430 0.42 -28.30 7.75
N LYS A 431 0.66 -26.99 7.64
CA LYS A 431 1.97 -26.44 7.95
C LYS A 431 2.20 -26.24 9.45
N PRO A 432 3.47 -26.38 9.92
CA PRO A 432 3.84 -26.05 11.28
C PRO A 432 3.51 -24.59 11.65
N VAL A 433 3.36 -24.32 12.94
CA VAL A 433 2.96 -23.00 13.44
C VAL A 433 3.93 -21.90 13.01
N ASP A 434 5.24 -22.18 12.99
CA ASP A 434 6.26 -21.20 12.63
C ASP A 434 6.18 -20.81 11.15
N GLU A 435 5.99 -21.78 10.23
CA GLU A 435 5.82 -21.52 8.82
C GLU A 435 4.55 -20.72 8.53
N ARG A 436 3.44 -21.05 9.22
CA ARG A 436 2.19 -20.30 9.07
C ARG A 436 2.34 -18.86 9.55
N ARG A 437 2.99 -18.65 10.71
CA ARG A 437 3.27 -17.31 11.25
C ARG A 437 4.14 -16.48 10.33
N GLU A 438 5.21 -17.07 9.79
CA GLU A 438 6.08 -16.39 8.81
C GLU A 438 5.30 -15.90 7.59
N ARG A 439 4.45 -16.74 7.03
CA ARG A 439 3.64 -16.37 5.87
C ARG A 439 2.59 -15.31 6.17
N LEU A 440 1.97 -15.38 7.34
CA LEU A 440 0.95 -14.44 7.78
C LEU A 440 1.48 -13.04 8.08
N THR A 441 2.81 -12.87 8.23
CA THR A 441 3.42 -11.54 8.43
C THR A 441 3.10 -10.53 7.32
N ARG A 442 2.61 -11.00 6.17
CA ARG A 442 2.16 -10.13 5.07
C ARG A 442 0.92 -9.33 5.42
N TRP A 443 0.07 -9.87 6.29
CA TRP A 443 -1.26 -9.33 6.59
C TRP A 443 -1.46 -9.00 8.07
N ILE A 444 -0.67 -9.59 8.97
CA ILE A 444 -0.81 -9.44 10.40
C ILE A 444 0.46 -8.82 10.98
N ASP A 445 0.30 -7.77 11.78
CA ASP A 445 1.43 -7.20 12.52
C ASP A 445 1.73 -8.07 13.74
N GLY A 446 2.75 -8.90 13.63
CA GLY A 446 3.16 -9.85 14.65
C GLY A 446 2.74 -11.30 14.38
N PRO A 447 3.01 -12.22 15.32
CA PRO A 447 2.68 -13.61 15.17
C PRO A 447 1.18 -13.87 15.31
N CYS A 448 0.63 -14.79 14.52
CA CYS A 448 -0.76 -15.22 14.69
C CYS A 448 -0.99 -15.82 16.08
N MET A 449 -1.94 -15.25 16.81
CA MET A 449 -2.32 -15.64 18.18
C MET A 449 -3.65 -16.40 18.25
N CYS A 450 -4.12 -16.96 17.12
CA CYS A 450 -5.34 -17.77 17.16
C CYS A 450 -5.17 -19.00 18.06
N SER A 451 -6.29 -19.56 18.54
CA SER A 451 -6.30 -20.69 19.48
C SER A 451 -5.49 -21.89 19.02
N ARG A 452 -5.49 -22.18 17.72
CA ARG A 452 -4.67 -23.26 17.13
C ARG A 452 -3.16 -22.97 17.26
N CYS A 453 -2.71 -21.78 16.88
CA CYS A 453 -1.30 -21.42 16.95
C CYS A 453 -0.78 -21.41 18.39
N VAL A 454 -1.56 -20.94 19.34
CA VAL A 454 -1.20 -20.92 20.77
C VAL A 454 -1.10 -22.35 21.30
N ARG A 455 -2.05 -23.24 21.00
CA ARG A 455 -2.00 -24.67 21.43
C ARG A 455 -0.80 -25.41 20.85
N GLU A 456 -0.53 -25.23 19.56
CA GLU A 456 0.60 -25.90 18.89
C GLU A 456 1.95 -25.42 19.41
N GLU A 457 2.11 -24.11 19.65
CA GLU A 457 3.30 -23.54 20.24
C GLU A 457 3.54 -24.05 21.67
N GLN A 458 2.48 -24.14 22.46
CA GLN A 458 2.58 -24.68 23.81
C GLN A 458 3.00 -26.16 23.80
N ALA A 459 2.40 -26.96 22.92
CA ALA A 459 2.79 -28.37 22.77
C ALA A 459 4.25 -28.55 22.30
N GLN A 460 4.75 -27.67 21.43
CA GLN A 460 6.15 -27.68 21.05
C GLN A 460 7.09 -27.36 22.22
N ARG A 461 6.75 -26.36 23.03
CA ARG A 461 7.54 -25.99 24.24
C ARG A 461 7.56 -27.12 25.28
N GLU A 462 6.42 -27.78 25.50
CA GLU A 462 6.33 -28.92 26.42
C GLU A 462 7.15 -30.11 25.93
N ALA A 463 7.14 -30.41 24.63
CA ALA A 463 7.95 -31.47 24.03
C ALA A 463 9.46 -31.17 24.12
N ALA A 464 9.86 -29.91 23.94
CA ALA A 464 11.27 -29.50 24.09
C ALA A 464 11.76 -29.62 25.53
N SER A 465 10.96 -29.17 26.50
CA SER A 465 11.31 -29.27 27.93
C SER A 465 11.30 -30.70 28.46
N GLY A 466 10.46 -31.59 27.91
CA GLY A 466 10.46 -33.01 28.23
C GLY A 466 11.71 -33.77 27.75
N ASN A 467 12.29 -33.33 26.59
CA ASN A 467 13.51 -33.91 26.07
C ASN A 467 14.77 -33.53 26.90
N ASP A 468 14.81 -32.29 27.43
CA ASP A 468 15.93 -31.86 28.29
C ASP A 468 15.95 -32.63 29.63
N GLN A 469 14.78 -32.99 30.19
CA GLN A 469 14.72 -33.79 31.39
C GLN A 469 15.12 -35.28 31.17
N MET A 470 15.00 -35.80 29.94
CA MET A 470 15.49 -37.16 29.64
C MET A 470 16.99 -37.20 29.36
N GLN A 471 17.62 -36.11 28.95
CA GLN A 471 19.09 -36.07 28.76
C GLN A 471 19.84 -35.90 30.05
N ASP A 472 19.30 -35.16 31.02
CA ASP A 472 19.91 -35.06 32.36
C ASP A 472 19.72 -36.33 33.23
N GLY A 473 18.78 -37.20 32.90
CA GLY A 473 18.56 -38.47 33.60
C GLY A 473 19.42 -39.64 33.17
N GLN A 474 20.23 -39.50 32.10
CA GLN A 474 21.12 -40.59 31.59
C GLN A 474 22.61 -40.39 31.87
N ILE A 475 23.00 -39.39 32.67
CA ILE A 475 24.38 -39.29 33.21
C ILE A 475 24.33 -39.59 34.70
N ALA A 476 23.85 -40.76 35.04
CA ALA A 476 24.07 -41.32 36.37
C ALA A 476 24.50 -42.78 36.19
N ASP A 477 25.80 -42.99 36.51
CA ASP A 477 26.37 -44.25 36.93
C ASP A 477 26.77 -45.28 35.84
N VAL A 478 27.90 -45.01 35.17
CA VAL A 478 28.77 -46.07 34.64
C VAL A 478 30.13 -46.01 35.34
N SER A 479 30.17 -46.26 36.64
CA SER A 479 31.40 -46.49 37.40
C SER A 479 31.57 -47.96 37.80
N TRP A 480 31.30 -48.91 36.91
CA TRP A 480 31.57 -50.33 37.11
C TRP A 480 31.91 -51.03 35.80
N LEU A 481 33.16 -50.83 35.31
CA LEU A 481 33.82 -51.81 34.46
C LEU A 481 35.33 -51.77 34.68
N PRO A 482 36.04 -52.91 34.95
CA PRO A 482 37.44 -52.96 35.27
C PRO A 482 38.29 -52.64 34.03
N LYS A 483 39.33 -51.88 34.27
CA LYS A 483 40.49 -51.79 33.37
C LYS A 483 41.16 -53.12 33.30
N ASP A 484 41.07 -53.84 32.20
CA ASP A 484 42.14 -54.73 31.78
C ASP A 484 41.96 -55.15 30.29
N THR A 485 43.03 -54.79 29.54
CA THR A 485 43.64 -55.49 28.41
C THR A 485 42.75 -55.89 27.22
N VAL A 486 43.07 -55.42 26.01
CA VAL A 486 44.02 -56.08 25.09
C VAL A 486 44.27 -55.19 23.85
N ARG A 487 45.57 -55.04 23.55
CA ARG A 487 46.10 -54.61 22.24
C ARG A 487 45.67 -55.59 21.12
N LEU A 488 45.55 -55.08 19.93
CA LEU A 488 46.07 -55.65 18.68
C LEU A 488 45.64 -54.78 17.50
N ASP A 489 46.56 -54.02 16.98
CA ASP A 489 47.29 -54.15 15.73
C ASP A 489 46.48 -54.40 14.46
N ALA A 490 46.60 -53.38 13.61
CA ALA A 490 46.91 -53.37 12.16
C ALA A 490 46.21 -54.37 11.21
N LEU A 491 45.70 -53.79 10.13
CA LEU A 491 46.08 -54.04 8.73
C LEU A 491 45.00 -53.45 7.80
N THR A 492 45.44 -52.51 7.05
CA THR A 492 45.51 -52.42 5.57
C THR A 492 44.53 -53.31 4.83
N ASP A 493 43.60 -52.70 4.04
CA ASP A 493 43.66 -52.49 2.59
C ASP A 493 42.63 -51.42 2.15
#